data_9009d6d222a531704201c0c60c2a60b1
#
_entry.id   9009d6d222a531704201c0c60c2a60b1
#
_cell.length_a   1.000
_cell.length_b   1.000
_cell.length_c   1.000
_cell.angle_alpha   90.00
_cell.angle_beta   90.00
_cell.angle_gamma   90.00
#
_symmetry.space_group_name_H-M   'P 1'
#
loop_
_entity.id
_entity.type
_entity.pdbx_description
1 polymer ?
#
loop_
_entity_poly.entity_id
_entity_poly.type
_entity_poly.pdbx_seq_one_letter_code
_entity_poly.pdbx_strand_id
1 'polypeptide(L)'
;MTEARHSFQVVSDYSPAGDQPRAIAELSAGIERGDKFQTLLGITGSGKSATIAWTIEKVQRPTLILAPNKSLAAQLTQEMREFFPHNRVEYFVSYYDYYQPEAYIA
;
A
#
# COMPACT_ATOMS: atom_id res chain seq x y z
N MET A 1 -10.21 -15.04 19.20
CA MET A 1 -11.17 -14.90 18.88
C MET A 1 -11.46 -13.81 17.98
N THR A 2 -11.87 -12.89 18.41
CA THR A 2 -12.33 -11.92 17.51
C THR A 2 -11.27 -11.23 16.75
N GLU A 3 -10.12 -11.23 17.23
CA GLU A 3 -9.06 -10.53 16.60
C GLU A 3 -8.69 -11.09 15.29
N ALA A 4 -8.83 -12.36 15.16
CA ALA A 4 -8.45 -13.00 13.94
C ALA A 4 -9.19 -12.44 12.75
N ARG A 5 -10.42 -12.03 12.96
CA ARG A 5 -11.18 -11.58 11.83
C ARG A 5 -10.75 -10.23 11.35
N HIS A 6 -9.89 -9.54 12.09
CA HIS A 6 -9.40 -8.25 11.67
C HIS A 6 -8.00 -8.34 11.11
N SER A 7 -7.47 -9.53 11.01
CA SER A 7 -6.12 -9.68 10.47
C SER A 7 -6.08 -9.35 8.99
N PHE A 8 -5.03 -8.69 8.57
CA PHE A 8 -4.82 -8.44 7.16
C PHE A 8 -4.25 -9.72 6.54
N GLN A 9 -4.81 -10.10 5.41
CA GLN A 9 -4.39 -11.29 4.73
C GLN A 9 -4.29 -11.06 3.26
N VAL A 10 -3.11 -11.25 2.69
CA VAL A 10 -2.90 -11.13 1.26
C VAL A 10 -3.37 -12.40 0.58
N VAL A 11 -4.15 -12.24 -0.47
CA VAL A 11 -4.57 -13.35 -1.30
C VAL A 11 -3.98 -13.13 -2.68
N SER A 12 -3.14 -14.03 -3.13
CA SER A 12 -2.44 -13.88 -4.38
C SER A 12 -2.13 -15.23 -4.99
N ASP A 13 -2.07 -15.27 -6.31
CA ASP A 13 -1.74 -16.49 -7.03
C ASP A 13 -0.25 -16.75 -7.02
N TYR A 14 0.55 -15.80 -6.60
CA TYR A 14 1.99 -16.00 -6.56
C TYR A 14 2.53 -15.56 -5.22
N SER A 15 3.75 -15.93 -4.94
CA SER A 15 4.41 -15.60 -3.68
C SER A 15 5.61 -14.72 -3.95
N PRO A 16 6.18 -14.13 -2.92
CA PRO A 16 7.33 -13.25 -3.10
C PRO A 16 8.47 -13.96 -3.81
N ALA A 17 9.10 -13.28 -4.74
CA ALA A 17 10.19 -13.84 -5.51
C ALA A 17 11.30 -12.82 -5.69
N GLY A 18 12.46 -13.26 -6.14
CA GLY A 18 13.60 -12.38 -6.37
C GLY A 18 14.04 -11.72 -5.08
N ASP A 19 14.15 -10.40 -5.09
CA ASP A 19 14.57 -9.66 -3.93
C ASP A 19 13.40 -9.30 -3.00
N GLN A 20 12.19 -9.67 -3.36
CA GLN A 20 11.02 -9.32 -2.57
C GLN A 20 11.06 -9.87 -1.14
N PRO A 21 11.42 -11.14 -0.93
CA PRO A 21 11.45 -11.63 0.43
C PRO A 21 12.37 -10.82 1.33
N ARG A 22 13.52 -10.40 0.79
CA ARG A 22 14.46 -9.62 1.55
C ARG A 22 13.92 -8.23 1.81
N ALA A 23 13.30 -7.60 0.82
CA ALA A 23 12.73 -6.28 0.99
C ALA A 23 11.61 -6.30 2.03
N ILE A 24 10.76 -7.31 1.99
CA ILE A 24 9.69 -7.45 2.96
C ILE A 24 10.26 -7.59 4.36
N ALA A 25 11.28 -8.41 4.51
CA ALA A 25 11.89 -8.63 5.82
C ALA A 25 12.53 -7.35 6.35
N GLU A 26 13.24 -6.63 5.50
CA GLU A 26 13.91 -5.41 5.94
C GLU A 26 12.92 -4.29 6.25
N LEU A 27 11.90 -4.12 5.43
CA LEU A 27 10.89 -3.10 5.68
C LEU A 27 10.13 -3.41 6.97
N SER A 28 9.77 -4.67 7.13
CA SER A 28 9.02 -5.09 8.32
C SER A 28 9.84 -4.90 9.59
N ALA A 29 11.11 -5.28 9.53
CA ALA A 29 11.99 -5.11 10.67
C ALA A 29 12.17 -3.62 11.00
N GLY A 30 12.28 -2.77 9.98
CA GLY A 30 12.40 -1.34 10.20
C GLY A 30 11.17 -0.76 10.88
N ILE A 31 9.99 -1.19 10.45
CA ILE A 31 8.75 -0.73 11.06
C ILE A 31 8.68 -1.19 12.52
N GLU A 32 9.02 -2.44 12.78
CA GLU A 32 8.98 -2.95 14.15
C GLU A 32 9.99 -2.25 15.03
N ARG A 33 11.11 -1.86 14.47
CA ARG A 33 12.14 -1.18 15.20
C ARG A 33 11.80 0.29 15.46
N GLY A 34 10.80 0.82 14.77
CA GLY A 34 10.38 2.20 14.94
C GLY A 34 11.08 3.20 14.05
N ASP A 35 11.65 2.72 12.94
CA ASP A 35 12.27 3.62 11.98
C ASP A 35 11.22 4.57 11.44
N LYS A 36 11.53 5.84 11.37
CA LYS A 36 10.59 6.83 10.88
C LYS A 36 10.48 6.82 9.38
N PHE A 37 11.56 6.56 8.69
CA PHE A 37 11.59 6.58 7.25
C PHE A 37 12.35 5.40 6.70
N GLN A 38 11.86 4.87 5.59
CA GLN A 38 12.56 3.84 4.85
C GLN A 38 12.28 4.10 3.39
N THR A 39 13.18 3.71 2.51
CA THR A 39 12.99 3.88 1.08
C THR A 39 13.07 2.53 0.38
N LEU A 40 12.09 2.25 -0.45
CA LEU A 40 12.09 1.05 -1.27
C LEU A 40 12.36 1.45 -2.69
N LEU A 41 13.50 1.03 -3.23
CA LEU A 41 13.84 1.31 -4.59
C LEU A 41 13.56 0.10 -5.44
N GLY A 42 13.07 0.32 -6.60
CA GLY A 42 12.79 -0.80 -7.47
C GLY A 42 12.21 -0.34 -8.78
N ILE A 43 12.08 -1.30 -9.68
CA ILE A 43 11.51 -1.06 -10.96
C ILE A 43 10.04 -0.90 -10.77
N THR A 44 9.43 -0.11 -11.61
CA THR A 44 8.00 0.14 -11.52
C THR A 44 7.20 -1.11 -11.73
N GLY A 45 5.94 -1.02 -11.45
CA GLY A 45 5.01 -2.07 -11.73
C GLY A 45 4.50 -2.75 -10.49
N SER A 46 3.80 -3.84 -10.68
CA SER A 46 3.09 -4.51 -9.62
C SER A 46 4.00 -5.11 -8.57
N GLY A 47 5.26 -5.28 -8.88
CA GLY A 47 6.20 -5.85 -7.92
C GLY A 47 6.33 -5.02 -6.65
N LYS A 48 6.33 -3.69 -6.78
CA LYS A 48 6.43 -2.84 -5.60
C LYS A 48 5.13 -2.87 -4.81
N SER A 49 3.99 -2.85 -5.48
CA SER A 49 2.71 -2.90 -4.80
C SER A 49 2.56 -4.21 -4.03
N ALA A 50 2.99 -5.29 -4.63
CA ALA A 50 2.93 -6.59 -3.96
C ALA A 50 3.86 -6.60 -2.74
N THR A 51 5.06 -6.04 -2.87
CA THR A 51 6.00 -5.98 -1.75
C THR A 51 5.39 -5.20 -0.59
N ILE A 52 4.74 -4.08 -0.88
CA ILE A 52 4.09 -3.28 0.14
C ILE A 52 2.94 -4.06 0.78
N ALA A 53 2.14 -4.76 -0.02
CA ALA A 53 1.03 -5.54 0.50
C ALA A 53 1.53 -6.63 1.46
N TRP A 54 2.58 -7.34 1.08
CA TRP A 54 3.12 -8.36 1.95
C TRP A 54 3.76 -7.78 3.21
N THR A 55 4.32 -6.57 3.13
CA THR A 55 4.85 -5.89 4.30
C THR A 55 3.72 -5.52 5.25
N ILE A 56 2.61 -5.01 4.72
CA ILE A 56 1.45 -4.67 5.53
C ILE A 56 0.92 -5.93 6.22
N GLU A 57 0.87 -7.02 5.49
CA GLU A 57 0.41 -8.28 6.07
C GLU A 57 1.32 -8.70 7.22
N LYS A 58 2.60 -8.55 7.04
CA LYS A 58 3.54 -8.98 8.05
C LYS A 58 3.48 -8.14 9.32
N VAL A 59 3.33 -6.84 9.19
CA VAL A 59 3.32 -5.97 10.36
C VAL A 59 1.94 -5.77 10.97
N GLN A 60 0.88 -6.07 10.23
CA GLN A 60 -0.50 -6.01 10.74
C GLN A 60 -0.87 -4.66 11.32
N ARG A 61 -0.54 -3.59 10.62
CA ARG A 61 -0.87 -2.23 11.07
C ARG A 61 -1.69 -1.50 10.04
N PRO A 62 -2.65 -0.69 10.46
CA PRO A 62 -3.38 0.17 9.53
C PRO A 62 -2.40 1.04 8.76
N THR A 63 -2.67 1.24 7.49
CA THR A 63 -1.72 1.87 6.59
C THR A 63 -2.40 2.92 5.74
N LEU A 64 -1.75 4.05 5.57
CA LEU A 64 -2.21 5.10 4.69
C LEU A 64 -1.24 5.19 3.52
N ILE A 65 -1.76 5.13 2.31
CA ILE A 65 -0.94 5.25 1.11
C ILE A 65 -1.27 6.55 0.41
N LEU A 66 -0.25 7.37 0.20
CA LEU A 66 -0.42 8.65 -0.48
C LEU A 66 0.12 8.54 -1.90
N ALA A 67 -0.64 9.06 -2.83
CA ALA A 67 -0.24 9.05 -4.23
C ALA A 67 -0.23 10.47 -4.77
N PRO A 68 0.59 10.75 -5.77
CA PRO A 68 0.73 12.11 -6.29
C PRO A 68 -0.46 12.61 -7.11
N ASN A 69 -1.31 11.72 -7.56
CA ASN A 69 -2.47 12.15 -8.33
C ASN A 69 -3.60 11.14 -8.22
N LYS A 70 -4.77 11.53 -8.71
CA LYS A 70 -5.96 10.71 -8.61
C LYS A 70 -5.87 9.40 -9.36
N SER A 71 -5.28 9.42 -10.53
CA SER A 71 -5.18 8.21 -11.34
C SER A 71 -4.37 7.13 -10.64
N LEU A 72 -3.26 7.53 -10.05
CA LEU A 72 -2.41 6.57 -9.36
C LEU A 72 -3.09 6.12 -8.06
N ALA A 73 -3.78 7.02 -7.38
CA ALA A 73 -4.50 6.64 -6.17
C ALA A 73 -5.57 5.60 -6.48
N ALA A 74 -6.29 5.79 -7.59
CA ALA A 74 -7.32 4.84 -8.00
C ALA A 74 -6.70 3.48 -8.34
N GLN A 75 -5.57 3.49 -9.02
CA GLN A 75 -4.89 2.26 -9.39
C GLN A 75 -4.41 1.51 -8.14
N LEU A 76 -3.82 2.23 -7.18
CA LEU A 76 -3.34 1.61 -5.97
C LEU A 76 -4.49 1.05 -5.14
N THR A 77 -5.63 1.76 -5.13
CA THR A 77 -6.80 1.27 -4.43
C THR A 77 -7.27 -0.05 -5.01
N GLN A 78 -7.29 -0.12 -6.34
CA GLN A 78 -7.70 -1.32 -7.02
C GLN A 78 -6.75 -2.47 -6.69
N GLU A 79 -5.45 -2.22 -6.74
CA GLU A 79 -4.46 -3.23 -6.44
C GLU A 79 -4.57 -3.72 -5.01
N MET A 80 -4.76 -2.81 -4.07
CA MET A 80 -4.86 -3.20 -2.67
C MET A 80 -6.14 -3.98 -2.41
N ARG A 81 -7.23 -3.66 -3.10
CA ARG A 81 -8.45 -4.42 -2.97
C ARG A 81 -8.30 -5.83 -3.51
N GLU A 82 -7.45 -5.99 -4.52
CA GLU A 82 -7.19 -7.31 -5.06
C GLU A 82 -6.31 -8.13 -4.13
N PHE A 83 -5.33 -7.50 -3.48
CA PHE A 83 -4.49 -8.22 -2.54
C PHE A 83 -5.21 -8.51 -1.23
N PHE A 84 -6.11 -7.62 -0.81
CA PHE A 84 -6.79 -7.75 0.48
C PHE A 84 -8.31 -7.82 0.30
N PRO A 85 -8.80 -8.87 -0.33
CA PRO A 85 -10.25 -8.95 -0.61
C PRO A 85 -11.11 -9.11 0.63
N HIS A 86 -10.50 -9.49 1.73
CA HIS A 86 -11.26 -9.69 2.97
C HIS A 86 -11.06 -8.58 3.98
N ASN A 87 -10.36 -7.52 3.59
CA ASN A 87 -10.10 -6.41 4.49
C ASN A 87 -10.63 -5.12 3.89
N ARG A 88 -10.81 -4.13 4.74
CA ARG A 88 -11.35 -2.85 4.29
C ARG A 88 -10.27 -2.01 3.63
N VAL A 89 -10.53 -1.58 2.41
CA VAL A 89 -9.64 -0.69 1.67
C VAL A 89 -10.48 0.50 1.23
N GLU A 90 -10.13 1.68 1.72
CA GLU A 90 -10.88 2.89 1.43
C GLU A 90 -10.10 3.81 0.51
N TYR A 91 -10.82 4.60 -0.23
CA TYR A 91 -10.22 5.49 -1.22
C TYR A 91 -10.67 6.92 -0.92
N PHE A 92 -9.71 7.81 -0.77
CA PHE A 92 -9.99 9.19 -0.51
C PHE A 92 -9.53 10.04 -1.66
N VAL A 93 -10.35 10.99 -2.08
CA VAL A 93 -9.98 11.94 -3.11
C VAL A 93 -10.22 13.32 -2.55
N SER A 94 -9.27 14.21 -2.74
CA SER A 94 -9.42 15.56 -2.24
C SER A 94 -10.32 16.36 -3.16
N TYR A 95 -11.23 17.12 -2.58
CA TYR A 95 -12.13 17.92 -3.33
C TYR A 95 -11.39 19.07 -3.94
N TYR A 96 -10.27 19.43 -3.39
CA TYR A 96 -9.49 20.49 -3.85
C TYR A 96 -9.11 20.29 -5.30
N ASP A 97 -9.00 19.10 -5.76
CA ASP A 97 -8.63 18.82 -7.12
C ASP A 97 -9.60 19.43 -8.10
N TYR A 98 -10.82 19.62 -7.68
CA TYR A 98 -11.81 20.13 -8.55
C TYR A 98 -11.61 21.59 -8.76
N TYR A 99 -11.12 22.31 -7.80
CA TYR A 99 -10.99 23.72 -7.88
C TYR A 99 -9.69 24.21 -8.41
N GLN A 100 -8.72 23.33 -8.45
CA GLN A 100 -7.47 23.73 -8.90
C GLN A 100 -7.45 24.43 -10.23
N PRO A 101 -8.08 23.97 -11.23
CA PRO A 101 -8.06 24.59 -12.52
C PRO A 101 -8.59 26.01 -12.46
N GLU A 102 -9.55 26.22 -11.67
CA GLU A 102 -10.12 27.48 -11.57
C GLU A 102 -9.22 28.44 -10.92
N ALA A 103 -8.67 28.08 -9.87
CA ALA A 103 -7.77 28.89 -9.15
C ALA A 103 -6.69 29.30 -10.08
N TYR A 104 -6.27 28.43 -10.94
CA TYR A 104 -5.25 28.62 -11.74
C TYR A 104 -5.49 29.51 -12.80
N ILE A 105 -6.60 29.48 -13.30
CA ILE A 105 -6.88 30.26 -14.37
C ILE A 105 -7.00 31.65 -13.97
N ALA A 106 -7.44 31.87 -12.82
CA ALA A 106 -7.56 33.21 -12.36
C ALA A 106 -6.26 33.89 -12.38
#